data_c25ff90980fe7d5f5c7ff979356ee8dc
#
_entry.id   c25ff90980fe7d5f5c7ff979356ee8dc
#
_cell.length_a   1.000
_cell.length_b   1.000
_cell.length_c   1.000
_cell.angle_alpha   90.00
_cell.angle_beta   90.00
_cell.angle_gamma   90.00
#
_symmetry.space_group_name_H-M   'P 1'
#
loop_
_entity.id
_entity.type
_entity.pdbx_description
1 polymer ?
#
loop_
_entity_poly.entity_id
_entity_poly.type
_entity_poly.pdbx_seq_one_letter_code
_entity_poly.pdbx_strand_id
1 'polypeptide(L)'
;MSMKYLRLGLEGGIQVLAANHKLSRFLKDKKKYPLEVREAYFKNLLRKLAKGALRADLLVKGQENVPEGQVVYYGNHTSNYDPLAMLTVSDRLVTFLAKKEIRKFFIIGRAQECMEGAFLDREDLRSELTVFKKIVDQLKENPELSYIIFPEGTRSKGPDYALGTFKPGAFQIATRASLPIVPFALYLPARVLDPHYHYHRYPIQITYGKPLLPEDYASLTTKDIAEEVKRRVREMVDEEKKQDFALVMSHNKYSEKKTRKVLLYTKPEKKS
;
A
#
# COMPACT_ATOMS: atom_id res chain seq x y z
N MET A 1 -17.65 19.01 12.45
CA MET A 1 -16.49 18.42 11.72
C MET A 1 -15.53 17.85 12.75
N SER A 2 -15.08 16.60 12.61
CA SER A 2 -14.16 15.99 13.59
C SER A 2 -12.81 16.76 13.61
N MET A 3 -12.23 16.99 14.79
CA MET A 3 -10.88 17.58 14.95
C MET A 3 -9.80 16.90 14.10
N LYS A 4 -9.99 15.62 13.80
CA LYS A 4 -9.14 14.82 12.89
C LYS A 4 -9.13 15.45 11.48
N TYR A 5 -10.29 15.71 10.90
CA TYR A 5 -10.39 16.27 9.55
C TYR A 5 -10.00 17.74 9.48
N LEU A 6 -10.26 18.51 10.55
CA LEU A 6 -9.78 19.89 10.64
C LEU A 6 -8.24 19.92 10.60
N ARG A 7 -7.59 19.06 11.36
CA ARG A 7 -6.12 18.93 11.35
C ARG A 7 -5.59 18.45 10.00
N LEU A 8 -6.22 17.44 9.39
CA LEU A 8 -5.86 16.96 8.05
C LEU A 8 -5.97 18.08 7.01
N GLY A 9 -7.01 18.92 7.11
CA GLY A 9 -7.19 20.07 6.23
C GLY A 9 -6.15 21.17 6.46
N LEU A 10 -5.87 21.53 7.70
CA LEU A 10 -4.94 22.64 8.03
C LEU A 10 -3.48 22.22 7.88
N GLU A 11 -3.04 21.17 8.60
CA GLU A 11 -1.62 20.76 8.58
C GLU A 11 -1.25 20.01 7.30
N GLY A 12 -2.11 19.07 6.86
CA GLY A 12 -1.90 18.29 5.65
C GLY A 12 -2.15 19.07 4.38
N GLY A 13 -3.19 19.91 4.34
CA GLY A 13 -3.60 20.66 3.17
C GLY A 13 -2.52 21.61 2.66
N ILE A 14 -1.88 22.38 3.56
CA ILE A 14 -0.79 23.29 3.21
C ILE A 14 0.39 22.49 2.60
N GLN A 15 0.78 21.39 3.23
CA GLN A 15 1.89 20.54 2.73
C GLN A 15 1.57 19.96 1.36
N VAL A 16 0.33 19.52 1.16
CA VAL A 16 -0.15 18.93 -0.08
C VAL A 16 -0.24 19.97 -1.21
N LEU A 17 -0.69 21.18 -0.92
CA LEU A 17 -0.71 22.30 -1.88
C LEU A 17 0.71 22.73 -2.29
N ALA A 18 1.63 22.85 -1.34
CA ALA A 18 3.03 23.13 -1.61
C ALA A 18 3.68 22.01 -2.48
N ALA A 19 3.36 20.77 -2.16
CA ALA A 19 3.83 19.63 -2.94
C ALA A 19 3.32 19.66 -4.38
N ASN A 20 2.07 20.07 -4.62
CA ASN A 20 1.50 20.12 -5.94
C ASN A 20 2.30 21.01 -6.92
N HIS A 21 2.81 22.16 -6.45
CA HIS A 21 3.68 23.01 -7.27
C HIS A 21 4.98 22.26 -7.64
N LYS A 22 5.58 21.56 -6.69
CA LYS A 22 6.80 20.78 -6.91
C LYS A 22 6.57 19.61 -7.87
N LEU A 23 5.47 18.86 -7.70
CA LEU A 23 5.08 17.78 -8.61
C LEU A 23 4.88 18.28 -10.05
N SER A 24 4.27 19.45 -10.22
CA SER A 24 4.11 20.06 -11.55
C SER A 24 5.45 20.40 -12.21
N ARG A 25 6.45 20.85 -11.44
CA ARG A 25 7.82 21.09 -11.95
C ARG A 25 8.51 19.77 -12.34
N PHE A 26 8.34 18.74 -11.55
CA PHE A 26 8.89 17.41 -11.84
C PHE A 26 8.34 16.83 -13.15
N LEU A 27 7.03 16.96 -13.38
CA LEU A 27 6.39 16.48 -14.61
C LEU A 27 6.81 17.28 -15.85
N LYS A 28 7.11 18.57 -15.70
CA LYS A 28 7.57 19.44 -16.82
C LYS A 28 8.98 19.09 -17.28
N ASP A 29 9.84 18.65 -16.39
CA ASP A 29 11.25 18.39 -16.72
C ASP A 29 11.77 17.14 -15.99
N LYS A 30 11.35 15.97 -16.49
CA LYS A 30 11.76 14.68 -15.95
C LYS A 30 13.25 14.39 -16.12
N LYS A 31 13.90 14.99 -17.13
CA LYS A 31 15.36 14.85 -17.36
C LYS A 31 16.14 15.53 -16.24
N LYS A 32 15.72 16.72 -15.83
CA LYS A 32 16.34 17.46 -14.71
C LYS A 32 16.06 16.81 -13.35
N TYR A 33 14.94 16.12 -13.22
CA TYR A 33 14.49 15.47 -11.99
C TYR A 33 14.30 13.98 -12.25
N PRO A 34 15.37 13.15 -12.17
CA PRO A 34 15.27 11.71 -12.36
C PRO A 34 14.34 11.07 -11.33
N LEU A 35 13.92 9.82 -11.56
CA LEU A 35 12.86 9.16 -10.80
C LEU A 35 13.20 9.07 -9.31
N GLU A 36 14.46 8.80 -8.97
CA GLU A 36 14.96 8.67 -7.60
C GLU A 36 14.80 9.98 -6.81
N VAL A 37 15.05 11.12 -7.46
CA VAL A 37 14.87 12.46 -6.87
C VAL A 37 13.39 12.76 -6.61
N ARG A 38 12.54 12.39 -7.56
CA ARG A 38 11.09 12.59 -7.45
C ARG A 38 10.49 11.71 -6.35
N GLU A 39 10.92 10.46 -6.30
CA GLU A 39 10.48 9.49 -5.30
C GLU A 39 10.97 9.87 -3.90
N ALA A 40 12.24 10.21 -3.73
CA ALA A 40 12.78 10.65 -2.45
C ALA A 40 12.01 11.87 -1.88
N TYR A 41 11.70 12.84 -2.74
CA TYR A 41 10.86 13.97 -2.35
C TYR A 41 9.48 13.52 -1.86
N PHE A 42 8.83 12.61 -2.62
CA PHE A 42 7.49 12.14 -2.29
C PHE A 42 7.47 11.30 -1.00
N LYS A 43 8.43 10.40 -0.82
CA LYS A 43 8.60 9.63 0.44
C LYS A 43 8.80 10.56 1.64
N ASN A 44 9.64 11.59 1.52
CA ASN A 44 9.85 12.55 2.60
C ASN A 44 8.55 13.32 2.94
N LEU A 45 7.76 13.69 1.94
CA LEU A 45 6.44 14.28 2.15
C LEU A 45 5.52 13.32 2.89
N LEU A 46 5.44 12.06 2.45
CA LEU A 46 4.60 11.03 3.08
C LEU A 46 5.02 10.77 4.53
N ARG A 47 6.33 10.69 4.82
CA ARG A 47 6.84 10.54 6.19
C ARG A 47 6.45 11.70 7.09
N LYS A 48 6.53 12.94 6.59
CA LYS A 48 6.07 14.13 7.32
C LYS A 48 4.56 14.10 7.57
N LEU A 49 3.76 13.75 6.56
CA LEU A 49 2.31 13.63 6.69
C LEU A 49 1.92 12.50 7.67
N ALA A 50 2.58 11.35 7.59
CA ALA A 50 2.34 10.23 8.50
C ALA A 50 2.62 10.63 9.95
N LYS A 51 3.76 11.27 10.22
CA LYS A 51 4.15 11.70 11.57
C LYS A 51 3.27 12.80 12.12
N GLY A 52 2.92 13.79 11.31
CA GLY A 52 2.15 14.99 11.67
C GLY A 52 0.64 14.82 11.47
N ALA A 53 0.13 15.29 10.34
CA ALA A 53 -1.30 15.41 10.06
C ALA A 53 -2.09 14.12 10.20
N LEU A 54 -1.52 12.98 9.75
CA LEU A 54 -2.15 11.67 9.81
C LEU A 54 -1.98 10.98 11.18
N ARG A 55 -0.91 11.31 11.91
CA ARG A 55 -0.53 10.65 13.17
C ARG A 55 -0.45 9.13 13.06
N ALA A 56 0.00 8.64 11.92
CA ALA A 56 0.19 7.22 11.65
C ALA A 56 1.53 6.73 12.21
N ASP A 57 1.51 5.63 12.94
CA ASP A 57 2.69 4.87 13.33
C ASP A 57 2.74 3.62 12.46
N LEU A 58 3.68 3.58 11.55
CA LEU A 58 3.88 2.45 10.64
C LEU A 58 4.83 1.45 11.31
N LEU A 59 4.28 0.31 11.73
CA LEU A 59 4.97 -0.76 12.44
C LEU A 59 5.33 -1.85 11.44
N VAL A 60 6.60 -1.96 11.10
CA VAL A 60 7.07 -2.85 10.03
C VAL A 60 7.75 -4.07 10.62
N LYS A 61 7.44 -5.25 10.08
CA LYS A 61 8.03 -6.55 10.42
C LYS A 61 8.42 -7.30 9.14
N GLY A 62 9.38 -8.20 9.26
CA GLY A 62 9.77 -9.08 8.18
C GLY A 62 10.56 -8.38 7.06
N GLN A 63 11.17 -7.21 7.31
CA GLN A 63 12.01 -6.53 6.31
C GLN A 63 13.18 -7.39 5.86
N GLU A 64 13.68 -8.24 6.73
CA GLU A 64 14.73 -9.22 6.46
C GLU A 64 14.32 -10.30 5.45
N ASN A 65 13.02 -10.46 5.20
CA ASN A 65 12.51 -11.38 4.17
C ASN A 65 12.56 -10.81 2.75
N VAL A 66 12.79 -9.50 2.61
CA VAL A 66 12.78 -8.84 1.31
C VAL A 66 14.15 -9.01 0.65
N PRO A 67 14.26 -9.74 -0.49
CA PRO A 67 15.53 -9.95 -1.16
C PRO A 67 16.18 -8.63 -1.59
N GLU A 68 17.49 -8.64 -1.74
CA GLU A 68 18.19 -7.53 -2.41
C GLU A 68 17.74 -7.41 -3.87
N GLY A 69 17.95 -6.22 -4.45
CA GLY A 69 17.58 -5.93 -5.82
C GLY A 69 16.07 -5.73 -6.03
N GLN A 70 15.63 -6.02 -7.23
CA GLN A 70 14.29 -5.74 -7.72
C GLN A 70 13.28 -6.80 -7.28
N VAL A 71 12.08 -6.39 -6.85
CA VAL A 71 11.02 -7.30 -6.44
C VAL A 71 9.64 -6.79 -6.89
N VAL A 72 8.64 -7.67 -6.90
CA VAL A 72 7.23 -7.27 -7.01
C VAL A 72 6.51 -7.63 -5.72
N TYR A 73 5.93 -6.64 -5.07
CA TYR A 73 5.18 -6.79 -3.84
C TYR A 73 3.71 -7.07 -4.13
N TYR A 74 3.13 -8.06 -3.46
CA TYR A 74 1.71 -8.40 -3.56
C TYR A 74 1.07 -8.49 -2.17
N GLY A 75 -0.03 -7.77 -1.96
CA GLY A 75 -0.71 -7.78 -0.66
C GLY A 75 -2.17 -7.37 -0.70
N ASN A 76 -2.80 -7.35 0.46
CA ASN A 76 -4.20 -7.00 0.63
C ASN A 76 -4.44 -5.49 0.51
N HIS A 77 -5.67 -5.13 0.11
CA HIS A 77 -6.07 -3.74 -0.10
C HIS A 77 -7.34 -3.40 0.69
N THR A 78 -7.21 -2.55 1.68
CA THR A 78 -8.29 -2.18 2.61
C THR A 78 -8.60 -0.69 2.61
N SER A 79 -7.63 0.15 2.24
CA SER A 79 -7.72 1.60 2.36
C SER A 79 -7.06 2.34 1.20
N ASN A 80 -7.51 3.55 0.93
CA ASN A 80 -6.78 4.47 0.03
C ASN A 80 -5.39 4.86 0.58
N TYR A 81 -5.13 4.61 1.85
CA TYR A 81 -3.84 4.88 2.47
C TYR A 81 -2.81 3.76 2.24
N ASP A 82 -3.24 2.56 1.84
CA ASP A 82 -2.35 1.38 1.70
C ASP A 82 -1.13 1.63 0.79
N PRO A 83 -1.30 2.13 -0.46
CA PRO A 83 -0.14 2.40 -1.31
C PRO A 83 0.79 3.47 -0.70
N LEU A 84 0.22 4.47 -0.02
CA LEU A 84 1.00 5.53 0.61
C LEU A 84 1.76 5.02 1.84
N ALA A 85 1.17 4.10 2.61
CA ALA A 85 1.85 3.45 3.73
C ALA A 85 3.05 2.63 3.24
N MET A 86 2.87 1.82 2.20
CA MET A 86 3.94 1.03 1.59
C MET A 86 5.07 1.91 1.04
N LEU A 87 4.74 2.99 0.32
CA LEU A 87 5.73 3.96 -0.16
C LEU A 87 6.49 4.65 0.99
N THR A 88 5.79 4.94 2.10
CA THR A 88 6.40 5.62 3.26
C THR A 88 7.49 4.80 3.90
N VAL A 89 7.30 3.47 3.99
CA VAL A 89 8.21 2.55 4.68
C VAL A 89 9.27 1.94 3.77
N SER A 90 9.08 1.99 2.45
CA SER A 90 10.03 1.42 1.50
C SER A 90 11.38 2.17 1.55
N ASP A 91 12.46 1.43 1.56
CA ASP A 91 13.86 1.91 1.46
C ASP A 91 14.41 1.90 0.03
N ARG A 92 13.68 1.27 -0.92
CA ARG A 92 14.05 1.13 -2.33
C ARG A 92 13.12 1.88 -3.26
N LEU A 93 13.52 2.05 -4.51
CA LEU A 93 12.70 2.69 -5.53
C LEU A 93 11.46 1.85 -5.83
N VAL A 94 10.27 2.37 -5.49
CA VAL A 94 9.01 1.65 -5.68
C VAL A 94 7.94 2.54 -6.30
N THR A 95 7.09 1.93 -7.09
CA THR A 95 5.85 2.53 -7.60
C THR A 95 4.69 1.53 -7.50
N PHE A 96 3.51 1.90 -7.93
CA PHE A 96 2.35 1.02 -7.84
C PHE A 96 1.41 1.09 -9.04
N LEU A 97 0.56 0.05 -9.17
CA LEU A 97 -0.49 -0.03 -10.16
C LEU A 97 -1.77 0.56 -9.59
N ALA A 98 -2.26 1.64 -10.18
CA ALA A 98 -3.47 2.34 -9.76
C ALA A 98 -4.62 2.16 -10.74
N LYS A 99 -5.87 2.38 -10.28
CA LYS A 99 -7.05 2.48 -11.14
C LYS A 99 -6.98 3.75 -11.99
N LYS A 100 -7.41 3.71 -13.26
CA LYS A 100 -7.35 4.87 -14.19
C LYS A 100 -8.01 6.13 -13.64
N GLU A 101 -9.08 5.99 -12.86
CA GLU A 101 -9.83 7.11 -12.27
C GLU A 101 -9.01 7.90 -11.26
N ILE A 102 -7.98 7.29 -10.67
CA ILE A 102 -7.05 7.98 -9.74
C ILE A 102 -6.33 9.14 -10.44
N ARG A 103 -6.12 9.06 -11.77
CA ARG A 103 -5.54 10.15 -12.56
C ARG A 103 -6.33 11.47 -12.45
N LYS A 104 -7.65 11.39 -12.22
CA LYS A 104 -8.52 12.57 -12.06
C LYS A 104 -8.34 13.25 -10.69
N PHE A 105 -7.81 12.55 -9.70
CA PHE A 105 -7.51 13.15 -8.40
C PHE A 105 -6.22 13.97 -8.48
N PHE A 106 -6.41 15.28 -8.47
CA PHE A 106 -5.44 16.31 -8.80
C PHE A 106 -4.00 16.10 -8.25
N ILE A 107 -3.86 15.67 -6.99
CA ILE A 107 -2.55 15.48 -6.36
C ILE A 107 -2.10 14.02 -6.44
N ILE A 108 -3.00 13.08 -6.17
CA ILE A 108 -2.67 11.65 -6.14
C ILE A 108 -2.34 11.16 -7.57
N GLY A 109 -3.12 11.60 -8.57
CA GLY A 109 -2.84 11.27 -9.96
C GLY A 109 -1.48 11.83 -10.42
N ARG A 110 -1.16 13.09 -10.08
CA ARG A 110 0.14 13.68 -10.38
C ARG A 110 1.31 13.00 -9.65
N ALA A 111 1.12 12.65 -8.39
CA ALA A 111 2.13 11.91 -7.63
C ALA A 111 2.42 10.55 -8.30
N GLN A 112 1.37 9.83 -8.68
CA GLN A 112 1.47 8.57 -9.41
C GLN A 112 2.22 8.74 -10.75
N GLU A 113 1.92 9.79 -11.51
CA GLU A 113 2.64 10.11 -12.75
C GLU A 113 4.09 10.52 -12.52
N CYS A 114 4.37 11.26 -11.44
CA CYS A 114 5.72 11.62 -11.04
C CYS A 114 6.55 10.39 -10.66
N MET A 115 5.92 9.37 -10.11
CA MET A 115 6.56 8.11 -9.71
C MET A 115 6.53 7.06 -10.83
N GLU A 116 6.12 7.45 -12.04
CA GLU A 116 6.04 6.57 -13.22
C GLU A 116 5.16 5.34 -13.01
N GLY A 117 4.21 5.44 -12.09
CA GLY A 117 3.27 4.37 -11.82
C GLY A 117 2.29 4.14 -12.97
N ALA A 118 1.80 2.94 -13.07
CA ALA A 118 0.87 2.55 -14.11
C ALA A 118 -0.58 2.81 -13.71
N PHE A 119 -1.42 3.07 -14.70
CA PHE A 119 -2.87 3.22 -14.54
C PHE A 119 -3.59 2.14 -15.32
N LEU A 120 -4.48 1.41 -14.67
CA LEU A 120 -5.23 0.29 -15.24
C LEU A 120 -6.69 0.66 -15.44
N ASP A 121 -7.17 0.43 -16.65
CA ASP A 121 -8.59 0.33 -16.94
C ASP A 121 -9.06 -1.11 -16.67
N ARG A 122 -9.85 -1.29 -15.65
CA ARG A 122 -10.31 -2.62 -15.23
C ARG A 122 -11.51 -3.13 -16.03
N GLU A 123 -12.09 -2.28 -16.85
CA GLU A 123 -13.24 -2.60 -17.71
C GLU A 123 -12.81 -3.04 -19.10
N ASP A 124 -11.52 -2.85 -19.43
CA ASP A 124 -10.94 -3.22 -20.72
C ASP A 124 -9.78 -4.22 -20.55
N LEU A 125 -10.05 -5.49 -20.87
CA LEU A 125 -9.06 -6.58 -20.81
C LEU A 125 -7.86 -6.36 -21.75
N ARG A 126 -8.06 -5.70 -22.90
CA ARG A 126 -6.95 -5.39 -23.84
C ARG A 126 -6.04 -4.33 -23.25
N SER A 127 -6.64 -3.34 -22.59
CA SER A 127 -5.91 -2.33 -21.82
C SER A 127 -5.10 -2.98 -20.70
N GLU A 128 -5.65 -3.98 -20.01
CA GLU A 128 -4.97 -4.69 -18.93
C GLU A 128 -3.67 -5.34 -19.42
N LEU A 129 -3.72 -6.11 -20.50
CA LEU A 129 -2.53 -6.76 -21.09
C LEU A 129 -1.48 -5.74 -21.53
N THR A 130 -1.90 -4.62 -22.11
CA THR A 130 -1.01 -3.53 -22.54
C THR A 130 -0.30 -2.89 -21.35
N VAL A 131 -1.05 -2.64 -20.26
CA VAL A 131 -0.50 -2.05 -19.04
C VAL A 131 0.47 -3.01 -18.35
N PHE A 132 0.15 -4.30 -18.28
CA PHE A 132 1.05 -5.30 -17.70
C PHE A 132 2.35 -5.43 -18.50
N LYS A 133 2.24 -5.45 -19.84
CA LYS A 133 3.42 -5.43 -20.71
C LYS A 133 4.28 -4.19 -20.41
N LYS A 134 3.68 -3.00 -20.35
CA LYS A 134 4.39 -1.76 -20.04
C LYS A 134 5.10 -1.83 -18.68
N ILE A 135 4.47 -2.40 -17.65
CA ILE A 135 5.11 -2.57 -16.33
C ILE A 135 6.32 -3.50 -16.43
N VAL A 136 6.18 -4.63 -17.15
CA VAL A 136 7.29 -5.57 -17.38
C VAL A 136 8.44 -4.89 -18.12
N ASP A 137 8.14 -4.08 -19.15
CA ASP A 137 9.15 -3.32 -19.89
C ASP A 137 9.86 -2.31 -18.96
N GLN A 138 9.11 -1.55 -18.14
CA GLN A 138 9.69 -0.62 -17.15
C GLN A 138 10.59 -1.33 -16.14
N LEU A 139 10.18 -2.50 -15.65
CA LEU A 139 10.99 -3.31 -14.73
C LEU A 139 12.29 -3.78 -15.37
N LYS A 140 12.28 -4.14 -16.66
CA LYS A 140 13.49 -4.54 -17.40
C LYS A 140 14.42 -3.38 -17.73
N GLU A 141 13.84 -2.20 -18.01
CA GLU A 141 14.60 -0.98 -18.33
C GLU A 141 15.25 -0.33 -17.10
N ASN A 142 14.63 -0.47 -15.92
CA ASN A 142 15.14 0.10 -14.68
C ASN A 142 15.26 -0.99 -13.60
N PRO A 143 16.43 -1.60 -13.39
CA PRO A 143 16.67 -2.69 -12.44
C PRO A 143 16.56 -2.27 -10.97
N GLU A 144 16.49 -0.98 -10.66
CA GLU A 144 16.26 -0.47 -9.31
C GLU A 144 14.79 -0.36 -8.96
N LEU A 145 13.90 -0.36 -9.98
CA LEU A 145 12.47 -0.15 -9.80
C LEU A 145 11.78 -1.42 -9.34
N SER A 146 11.00 -1.34 -8.27
CA SER A 146 10.09 -2.38 -7.78
C SER A 146 8.63 -1.93 -7.90
N TYR A 147 7.71 -2.87 -7.95
CA TYR A 147 6.28 -2.58 -8.05
C TYR A 147 5.49 -3.10 -6.86
N ILE A 148 4.53 -2.30 -6.39
CA ILE A 148 3.53 -2.69 -5.38
C ILE A 148 2.21 -2.94 -6.11
N ILE A 149 1.65 -4.13 -5.94
CA ILE A 149 0.43 -4.57 -6.59
C ILE A 149 -0.57 -5.08 -5.56
N PHE A 150 -1.79 -4.64 -5.69
CA PHE A 150 -2.93 -5.11 -4.91
C PHE A 150 -3.78 -6.03 -5.80
N PRO A 151 -3.54 -7.36 -5.75
CA PRO A 151 -4.13 -8.30 -6.72
C PRO A 151 -5.63 -8.49 -6.57
N GLU A 152 -6.23 -8.03 -5.48
CA GLU A 152 -7.69 -7.97 -5.33
C GLU A 152 -8.34 -7.07 -6.39
N GLY A 153 -7.61 -6.09 -6.90
CA GLY A 153 -8.10 -5.13 -7.85
C GLY A 153 -9.16 -4.17 -7.32
N THR A 154 -9.55 -4.30 -6.06
CA THR A 154 -10.48 -3.41 -5.35
C THR A 154 -10.15 -3.45 -3.86
N ARG A 155 -10.65 -2.47 -3.11
CA ARG A 155 -10.53 -2.50 -1.64
C ARG A 155 -11.55 -3.47 -1.05
N SER A 156 -11.12 -4.25 -0.05
CA SER A 156 -12.01 -5.06 0.76
C SER A 156 -13.03 -4.17 1.48
N LYS A 157 -14.31 -4.53 1.40
CA LYS A 157 -15.44 -3.76 1.95
C LYS A 157 -16.14 -4.48 3.09
N GLY A 158 -15.69 -5.66 3.46
CA GLY A 158 -16.34 -6.46 4.52
C GLY A 158 -16.13 -5.87 5.90
N PRO A 159 -16.96 -6.24 6.88
CA PRO A 159 -16.89 -5.72 8.25
C PRO A 159 -15.54 -5.99 8.92
N ASP A 160 -14.85 -7.05 8.53
CA ASP A 160 -13.54 -7.44 9.07
C ASP A 160 -12.39 -7.23 8.09
N TYR A 161 -12.56 -6.43 7.03
CA TYR A 161 -11.57 -6.27 5.95
C TYR A 161 -11.07 -7.62 5.40
N ALA A 162 -11.97 -8.59 5.29
CA ALA A 162 -11.65 -9.92 4.80
C ALA A 162 -10.98 -9.86 3.43
N LEU A 163 -9.95 -10.69 3.22
CA LEU A 163 -9.24 -10.74 1.95
C LEU A 163 -10.19 -11.12 0.80
N GLY A 164 -10.18 -10.31 -0.24
CA GLY A 164 -10.84 -10.61 -1.50
C GLY A 164 -10.13 -11.71 -2.30
N THR A 165 -10.60 -11.95 -3.51
CA THR A 165 -9.95 -12.89 -4.44
C THR A 165 -8.72 -12.23 -5.05
N PHE A 166 -7.58 -12.90 -5.02
CA PHE A 166 -6.38 -12.47 -5.72
C PHE A 166 -6.50 -12.89 -7.19
N LYS A 167 -6.48 -11.91 -8.10
CA LYS A 167 -6.62 -12.14 -9.54
C LYS A 167 -5.34 -12.77 -10.11
N PRO A 168 -5.39 -13.97 -10.68
CA PRO A 168 -4.21 -14.63 -11.25
C PRO A 168 -3.46 -13.79 -12.28
N GLY A 169 -4.20 -13.02 -13.11
CA GLY A 169 -3.61 -12.15 -14.13
C GLY A 169 -2.60 -11.15 -13.59
N ALA A 170 -2.79 -10.63 -12.38
CA ALA A 170 -1.87 -9.68 -11.76
C ALA A 170 -0.45 -10.24 -11.56
N PHE A 171 -0.32 -11.56 -11.38
CA PHE A 171 0.96 -12.22 -11.16
C PHE A 171 1.78 -12.39 -12.44
N GLN A 172 1.17 -12.18 -13.62
CA GLN A 172 1.92 -12.16 -14.89
C GLN A 172 3.03 -11.10 -14.92
N ILE A 173 2.92 -10.05 -14.11
CA ILE A 173 3.95 -9.02 -14.02
C ILE A 173 5.26 -9.61 -13.46
N ALA A 174 5.21 -10.26 -12.31
CA ALA A 174 6.38 -10.87 -11.70
C ALA A 174 6.92 -12.04 -12.52
N THR A 175 6.04 -12.94 -12.99
CA THR A 175 6.47 -14.13 -13.73
C THR A 175 7.11 -13.79 -15.08
N ARG A 176 6.60 -12.80 -15.83
CA ARG A 176 7.19 -12.34 -17.10
C ARG A 176 8.48 -11.53 -16.92
N ALA A 177 8.63 -10.89 -15.77
CA ALA A 177 9.87 -10.17 -15.42
C ALA A 177 10.89 -11.08 -14.73
N SER A 178 10.51 -12.30 -14.36
CA SER A 178 11.32 -13.27 -13.59
C SER A 178 11.84 -12.66 -12.29
N LEU A 179 10.97 -12.01 -11.52
CA LEU A 179 11.31 -11.29 -10.31
C LEU A 179 10.75 -11.97 -9.06
N PRO A 180 11.44 -11.87 -7.91
CA PRO A 180 10.91 -12.34 -6.64
C PRO A 180 9.54 -11.72 -6.33
N ILE A 181 8.61 -12.55 -5.87
CA ILE A 181 7.29 -12.17 -5.38
C ILE A 181 7.37 -12.04 -3.87
N VAL A 182 7.20 -10.83 -3.34
CA VAL A 182 7.20 -10.57 -1.90
C VAL A 182 5.77 -10.38 -1.42
N PRO A 183 5.17 -11.37 -0.72
CA PRO A 183 3.88 -11.18 -0.08
C PRO A 183 3.98 -10.15 1.03
N PHE A 184 2.99 -9.26 1.16
CA PHE A 184 2.89 -8.37 2.31
C PHE A 184 1.46 -8.31 2.84
N ALA A 185 1.33 -8.06 4.14
CA ALA A 185 0.07 -7.79 4.80
C ALA A 185 0.02 -6.38 5.34
N LEU A 186 -1.12 -5.73 5.17
CA LEU A 186 -1.46 -4.45 5.79
C LEU A 186 -2.63 -4.66 6.75
N TYR A 187 -2.42 -4.31 8.03
CA TYR A 187 -3.49 -4.41 9.01
C TYR A 187 -3.92 -3.03 9.50
N LEU A 188 -5.18 -2.72 9.23
CA LEU A 188 -5.93 -1.52 9.60
C LEU A 188 -5.33 -0.16 9.19
N PRO A 189 -4.79 0.04 7.98
CA PRO A 189 -4.47 1.38 7.47
C PRO A 189 -5.72 2.28 7.38
N ALA A 190 -6.91 1.69 7.28
CA ALA A 190 -8.18 2.41 7.28
C ALA A 190 -8.39 3.29 8.51
N ARG A 191 -7.84 2.92 9.68
CA ARG A 191 -7.92 3.71 10.92
C ARG A 191 -7.57 5.18 10.75
N VAL A 192 -6.62 5.48 9.88
CA VAL A 192 -6.12 6.84 9.66
C VAL A 192 -7.19 7.72 9.04
N LEU A 193 -7.94 7.19 8.09
CA LEU A 193 -8.92 7.95 7.31
C LEU A 193 -10.38 7.72 7.75
N ASP A 194 -10.66 6.64 8.46
CA ASP A 194 -12.00 6.30 8.91
C ASP A 194 -12.45 7.22 10.05
N PRO A 195 -13.65 7.86 9.94
CA PRO A 195 -14.19 8.77 10.95
C PRO A 195 -14.50 8.13 12.29
N HIS A 196 -14.66 6.82 12.35
CA HIS A 196 -15.02 6.10 13.57
C HIS A 196 -13.84 5.90 14.53
N TYR A 197 -12.59 6.02 14.04
CA TYR A 197 -11.41 5.90 14.88
C TYR A 197 -10.94 7.26 15.40
N HIS A 198 -10.73 7.36 16.72
CA HIS A 198 -10.35 8.58 17.42
C HIS A 198 -9.10 8.41 18.30
N TYR A 199 -8.07 7.74 17.79
CA TYR A 199 -6.83 7.54 18.52
C TYR A 199 -5.96 8.81 18.57
N HIS A 200 -5.08 8.89 19.57
CA HIS A 200 -4.03 9.92 19.59
C HIS A 200 -3.04 9.72 18.44
N ARG A 201 -2.68 8.47 18.19
CA ARG A 201 -1.91 8.00 17.04
C ARG A 201 -2.52 6.70 16.52
N TYR A 202 -2.33 6.43 15.26
CA TYR A 202 -2.95 5.30 14.57
C TYR A 202 -1.88 4.24 14.27
N PRO A 203 -1.84 3.11 15.00
CA PRO A 203 -0.95 2.03 14.65
C PRO A 203 -1.41 1.35 13.36
N ILE A 204 -0.47 1.14 12.45
CA ILE A 204 -0.67 0.42 11.19
C ILE A 204 0.42 -0.64 11.13
N GLN A 205 0.03 -1.88 11.05
CA GLN A 205 0.97 -2.99 10.98
C GLN A 205 1.21 -3.35 9.51
N ILE A 206 2.48 -3.52 9.16
CA ILE A 206 2.95 -3.88 7.83
C ILE A 206 3.91 -5.05 7.99
N THR A 207 3.56 -6.19 7.41
CA THR A 207 4.38 -7.40 7.53
C THR A 207 4.77 -7.91 6.17
N TYR A 208 6.08 -8.10 5.94
CA TYR A 208 6.60 -8.74 4.75
C TYR A 208 6.78 -10.23 5.02
N GLY A 209 6.18 -11.08 4.18
CA GLY A 209 6.32 -12.53 4.23
C GLY A 209 7.55 -13.02 3.48
N LYS A 210 7.87 -14.30 3.65
CA LYS A 210 8.93 -14.95 2.87
C LYS A 210 8.61 -14.85 1.37
N PRO A 211 9.59 -14.50 0.52
CA PRO A 211 9.38 -14.37 -0.90
C PRO A 211 9.11 -15.73 -1.56
N LEU A 212 8.53 -15.69 -2.77
CA LEU A 212 8.64 -16.75 -3.75
C LEU A 212 9.67 -16.28 -4.77
N LEU A 213 10.76 -17.01 -4.89
CA LEU A 213 11.81 -16.75 -5.87
C LEU A 213 11.40 -17.28 -7.25
N PRO A 214 12.00 -16.85 -8.37
CA PRO A 214 11.66 -17.34 -9.70
C PRO A 214 11.68 -18.85 -9.83
N GLU A 215 12.62 -19.53 -9.17
CA GLU A 215 12.73 -20.98 -9.12
C GLU A 215 11.56 -21.65 -8.37
N ASP A 216 11.01 -21.00 -7.33
CA ASP A 216 9.90 -21.54 -6.54
C ASP A 216 8.60 -21.58 -7.33
N TYR A 217 8.43 -20.70 -8.30
CA TYR A 217 7.20 -20.59 -9.07
C TYR A 217 7.33 -20.96 -10.56
N ALA A 218 8.52 -21.38 -11.01
CA ALA A 218 8.77 -21.70 -12.43
C ALA A 218 7.82 -22.76 -13.01
N SER A 219 7.40 -23.72 -12.20
CA SER A 219 6.46 -24.79 -12.59
C SER A 219 5.00 -24.49 -12.24
N LEU A 220 4.72 -23.38 -11.57
CA LEU A 220 3.38 -23.04 -11.09
C LEU A 220 2.61 -22.22 -12.13
N THR A 221 1.29 -22.42 -12.18
CA THR A 221 0.41 -21.49 -12.91
C THR A 221 0.24 -20.18 -12.12
N THR A 222 -0.13 -19.12 -12.81
CA THR A 222 -0.45 -17.84 -12.10
C THR A 222 -1.61 -17.99 -11.11
N LYS A 223 -2.47 -19.01 -11.29
CA LYS A 223 -3.55 -19.34 -10.34
C LYS A 223 -2.95 -19.94 -9.06
N ASP A 224 -2.03 -20.88 -9.19
CA ASP A 224 -1.38 -21.51 -8.03
C ASP A 224 -0.57 -20.47 -7.24
N ILE A 225 0.15 -19.60 -7.95
CA ILE A 225 0.88 -18.48 -7.33
C ILE A 225 -0.08 -17.55 -6.57
N ALA A 226 -1.21 -17.19 -7.17
CA ALA A 226 -2.21 -16.32 -6.55
C ALA A 226 -2.79 -16.93 -5.26
N GLU A 227 -3.09 -18.22 -5.25
CA GLU A 227 -3.62 -18.92 -4.07
C GLU A 227 -2.54 -19.02 -2.97
N GLU A 228 -1.30 -19.34 -3.31
CA GLU A 228 -0.19 -19.42 -2.35
C GLU A 228 0.11 -18.04 -1.73
N VAL A 229 0.23 -17.00 -2.54
CA VAL A 229 0.44 -15.64 -2.03
C VAL A 229 -0.71 -15.18 -1.16
N LYS A 230 -1.96 -15.47 -1.57
CA LYS A 230 -3.15 -15.16 -0.78
C LYS A 230 -3.15 -15.88 0.56
N ARG A 231 -2.76 -17.17 0.59
CA ARG A 231 -2.63 -17.95 1.83
C ARG A 231 -1.64 -17.29 2.79
N ARG A 232 -0.43 -16.94 2.30
CA ARG A 232 0.60 -16.26 3.11
C ARG A 232 0.12 -14.91 3.64
N VAL A 233 -0.52 -14.11 2.79
CA VAL A 233 -1.08 -12.80 3.20
C VAL A 233 -2.16 -12.97 4.27
N ARG A 234 -3.04 -13.98 4.13
CA ARG A 234 -4.08 -14.29 5.14
C ARG A 234 -3.46 -14.62 6.49
N GLU A 235 -2.47 -15.51 6.52
CA GLU A 235 -1.79 -15.91 7.75
C GLU A 235 -1.17 -14.70 8.47
N MET A 236 -0.52 -13.80 7.72
CA MET A 236 0.04 -12.57 8.28
C MET A 236 -1.05 -11.63 8.81
N VAL A 237 -2.15 -11.44 8.08
CA VAL A 237 -3.29 -10.60 8.52
C VAL A 237 -3.92 -11.18 9.78
N ASP A 238 -4.12 -12.50 9.84
CA ASP A 238 -4.72 -13.17 11.00
C ASP A 238 -3.82 -13.05 12.24
N GLU A 239 -2.51 -13.12 12.06
CA GLU A 239 -1.56 -12.93 13.16
C GLU A 239 -1.55 -11.48 13.66
N GLU A 240 -1.51 -10.48 12.76
CA GLU A 240 -1.59 -9.07 13.13
C GLU A 240 -2.92 -8.74 13.83
N LYS A 241 -4.02 -9.36 13.39
CA LYS A 241 -5.33 -9.21 14.03
C LYS A 241 -5.32 -9.71 15.48
N LYS A 242 -4.68 -10.84 15.77
CA LYS A 242 -4.54 -11.38 17.13
C LYS A 242 -3.76 -10.44 18.04
N GLN A 243 -2.68 -9.85 17.51
CA GLN A 243 -1.78 -9.00 18.29
C GLN A 243 -2.31 -7.58 18.48
N ASP A 244 -3.20 -7.11 17.63
CA ASP A 244 -3.62 -5.72 17.56
C ASP A 244 -4.28 -5.19 18.85
N PHE A 245 -5.12 -6.00 19.49
CA PHE A 245 -5.75 -5.60 20.75
C PHE A 245 -4.70 -5.33 21.83
N ALA A 246 -3.77 -6.24 22.01
CA ALA A 246 -2.68 -6.08 22.98
C ALA A 246 -1.80 -4.88 22.65
N LEU A 247 -1.50 -4.67 21.35
CA LEU A 247 -0.75 -3.52 20.86
C LEU A 247 -1.44 -2.19 21.23
N VAL A 248 -2.73 -2.08 20.94
CA VAL A 248 -3.49 -0.86 21.21
C VAL A 248 -3.60 -0.59 22.71
N MET A 249 -3.80 -1.63 23.52
CA MET A 249 -3.94 -1.50 24.97
C MET A 249 -2.62 -1.25 25.71
N SER A 250 -1.49 -1.69 25.13
CA SER A 250 -0.17 -1.57 25.78
C SER A 250 0.43 -0.17 25.70
N HIS A 251 -0.09 0.73 24.87
CA HIS A 251 0.50 2.05 24.64
C HIS A 251 -0.52 3.17 24.78
N ASN A 252 -0.32 4.05 25.79
CA ASN A 252 -1.18 5.24 26.00
C ASN A 252 -1.34 6.11 24.74
N LYS A 253 -0.36 6.13 23.84
CA LYS A 253 -0.43 6.90 22.58
C LYS A 253 -1.50 6.39 21.60
N TYR A 254 -1.96 5.14 21.74
CA TYR A 254 -3.04 4.55 20.96
C TYR A 254 -4.38 4.57 21.68
N SER A 255 -4.44 5.07 22.92
CA SER A 255 -5.68 5.19 23.66
C SER A 255 -6.64 6.16 22.95
N GLU A 256 -7.94 5.92 23.11
CA GLU A 256 -8.96 6.80 22.56
C GLU A 256 -9.02 8.15 23.29
N LYS A 257 -9.22 9.21 22.52
CA LYS A 257 -9.60 10.52 23.05
C LYS A 257 -11.08 10.51 23.42
N LYS A 258 -11.41 10.23 24.69
CA LYS A 258 -12.77 10.17 25.25
C LYS A 258 -13.69 9.11 24.66
N THR A 259 -13.97 8.15 25.48
CA THR A 259 -15.09 7.22 25.51
C THR A 259 -16.22 7.48 24.50
N ARG A 260 -16.06 7.02 23.29
CA ARG A 260 -17.14 6.45 22.50
C ARG A 260 -16.77 5.02 22.23
N LYS A 261 -17.62 4.08 22.67
CA LYS A 261 -17.43 2.64 22.49
C LYS A 261 -16.87 2.38 21.09
N VAL A 262 -15.68 1.82 21.01
CA VAL A 262 -15.12 1.31 19.75
C VAL A 262 -15.98 0.16 19.31
N LEU A 263 -16.85 0.41 18.35
CA LEU A 263 -17.78 -0.59 17.80
C LEU A 263 -17.09 -1.64 16.92
N LEU A 264 -15.74 -1.68 16.88
CA LEU A 264 -15.00 -2.59 16.00
C LEU A 264 -14.28 -3.74 16.69
N TYR A 265 -14.32 -3.81 18.02
CA TYR A 265 -14.09 -5.04 18.72
C TYR A 265 -15.44 -5.69 19.01
N THR A 266 -16.05 -6.29 18.00
CA THR A 266 -17.06 -7.32 18.28
C THR A 266 -16.36 -8.33 19.17
N LYS A 267 -16.82 -8.42 20.44
CA LYS A 267 -16.44 -9.53 21.31
C LYS A 267 -16.54 -10.80 20.49
N PRO A 268 -15.53 -11.68 20.51
CA PRO A 268 -15.70 -12.98 19.88
C PRO A 268 -17.00 -13.56 20.43
N GLU A 269 -17.91 -13.94 19.54
CA GLU A 269 -19.15 -14.61 19.91
C GLU A 269 -18.77 -15.77 20.82
N LYS A 270 -19.29 -15.76 22.04
CA LYS A 270 -19.19 -16.92 22.91
C LYS A 270 -19.89 -18.05 22.15
N LYS A 271 -19.12 -19.00 21.65
CA LYS A 271 -19.67 -20.27 21.19
C LYS A 271 -20.46 -20.85 22.37
N SER A 272 -21.78 -20.86 22.22
CA SER A 272 -22.70 -21.64 23.07
C SER A 272 -22.49 -23.11 22.82
#